data_105846b402b06d7262bcdadcc47228fd
#
_entry.id   105846b402b06d7262bcdadcc47228fd
#
_cell.length_a   1.000
_cell.length_b   1.000
_cell.length_c   1.000
_cell.angle_alpha   90.00
_cell.angle_beta   90.00
_cell.angle_gamma   90.00
#
_symmetry.space_group_name_H-M   'P 1'
#
loop_
_entity.id
_entity.type
_entity.pdbx_description
1 polymer ?
#
loop_
_entity_poly.entity_id
_entity_poly.type
_entity_poly.pdbx_seq_one_letter_code
_entity_poly.pdbx_strand_id
1 'polypeptide(L)'
;MLRILVSLAAIYAIVVALAWFFQDRLLYLPHMGREHVGTPADRGMAWEQVDLETEDGLTLDAWWIPADEPRGSLLFFHGNAGNISHRLDSIRQFNRLGLSVLIIDYRGYGRSEGSPSEAGTARDARASWRWLIEEAEVPAEEVVLFGRSLGAAVAAELAAGLAPDVSPAAVILESPFRSVPALGQSLYPFLPVRWLANLDYDTEAYVTRFTAPLLVIHSREDEIIPFSQGEAVFEAASEPKEMLVIRGGHNTGFLDSEPEYSDGIEAFLEELAGLRRD
;
A
#
# COMPACT_ATOMS: atom_id res chain seq x y z
N MET A 1 -24.09 -12.52 -41.67
CA MET A 1 -23.29 -11.37 -41.19
C MET A 1 -23.96 -10.65 -40.03
N LEU A 2 -25.18 -10.14 -40.13
CA LEU A 2 -25.88 -9.42 -39.05
C LEU A 2 -26.01 -10.26 -37.74
N ARG A 3 -26.39 -11.53 -37.80
CA ARG A 3 -26.53 -12.42 -36.66
C ARG A 3 -25.19 -12.61 -35.88
N ILE A 4 -24.08 -12.69 -36.59
CA ILE A 4 -22.74 -12.82 -36.00
C ILE A 4 -22.38 -11.52 -35.28
N LEU A 5 -22.60 -10.35 -35.88
CA LEU A 5 -22.34 -9.05 -35.25
C LEU A 5 -23.19 -8.85 -34.00
N VAL A 6 -24.47 -9.23 -34.03
CA VAL A 6 -25.36 -9.18 -32.87
C VAL A 6 -24.87 -10.11 -31.76
N SER A 7 -24.41 -11.33 -32.08
CA SER A 7 -23.88 -12.26 -31.11
C SER A 7 -22.59 -11.72 -30.48
N LEU A 8 -21.66 -11.16 -31.24
CA LEU A 8 -20.43 -10.56 -30.72
C LEU A 8 -20.72 -9.35 -29.81
N ALA A 9 -21.65 -8.49 -30.22
CA ALA A 9 -22.08 -7.36 -29.38
C ALA A 9 -22.70 -7.83 -28.04
N ALA A 10 -23.52 -8.89 -28.08
CA ALA A 10 -24.11 -9.48 -26.87
C ALA A 10 -23.06 -10.08 -25.96
N ILE A 11 -22.08 -10.81 -26.50
CA ILE A 11 -20.96 -11.37 -25.73
C ILE A 11 -20.15 -10.23 -25.08
N TYR A 12 -19.81 -9.20 -25.83
CA TYR A 12 -19.08 -8.05 -25.29
C TYR A 12 -19.85 -7.36 -24.17
N ALA A 13 -21.16 -7.13 -24.36
CA ALA A 13 -22.01 -6.55 -23.31
C ALA A 13 -22.04 -7.42 -22.03
N ILE A 14 -22.06 -8.75 -22.18
CA ILE A 14 -21.98 -9.67 -21.03
C ILE A 14 -20.61 -9.53 -20.33
N VAL A 15 -19.50 -9.49 -21.07
CA VAL A 15 -18.17 -9.31 -20.50
C VAL A 15 -18.08 -7.99 -19.72
N VAL A 16 -18.57 -6.90 -20.29
CA VAL A 16 -18.63 -5.60 -19.63
C VAL A 16 -19.47 -5.65 -18.35
N ALA A 17 -20.65 -6.27 -18.40
CA ALA A 17 -21.51 -6.42 -17.24
C ALA A 17 -20.88 -7.27 -16.13
N LEU A 18 -20.20 -8.37 -16.48
CA LEU A 18 -19.46 -9.21 -15.53
C LEU A 18 -18.29 -8.44 -14.93
N ALA A 19 -17.51 -7.72 -15.70
CA ALA A 19 -16.41 -6.89 -15.21
C ALA A 19 -16.92 -5.82 -14.22
N TRP A 20 -18.04 -5.16 -14.51
CA TRP A 20 -18.67 -4.19 -13.64
C TRP A 20 -19.18 -4.82 -12.33
N PHE A 21 -19.82 -5.99 -12.41
CA PHE A 21 -20.40 -6.64 -11.23
C PHE A 21 -19.36 -7.26 -10.29
N PHE A 22 -18.23 -7.74 -10.84
CA PHE A 22 -17.21 -8.45 -10.09
C PHE A 22 -15.92 -7.65 -9.87
N GLN A 23 -15.91 -6.32 -10.11
CA GLN A 23 -14.70 -5.50 -10.02
C GLN A 23 -14.01 -5.57 -8.66
N ASP A 24 -14.76 -5.64 -7.56
CA ASP A 24 -14.20 -5.81 -6.21
C ASP A 24 -13.38 -7.10 -6.10
N ARG A 25 -13.83 -8.19 -6.73
CA ARG A 25 -13.12 -9.48 -6.75
C ARG A 25 -11.94 -9.50 -7.72
N LEU A 26 -11.87 -8.54 -8.63
CA LEU A 26 -10.70 -8.36 -9.50
C LEU A 26 -9.60 -7.58 -8.79
N LEU A 27 -9.97 -6.66 -7.91
CA LEU A 27 -9.01 -5.86 -7.14
C LEU A 27 -8.62 -6.54 -5.82
N TYR A 28 -9.60 -6.97 -5.02
CA TYR A 28 -9.33 -7.56 -3.71
C TYR A 28 -9.24 -9.09 -3.79
N LEU A 29 -8.14 -9.63 -3.27
CA LEU A 29 -7.88 -11.07 -3.29
C LEU A 29 -7.70 -11.63 -1.87
N PRO A 30 -8.67 -11.40 -0.94
CA PRO A 30 -8.51 -11.73 0.48
C PRO A 30 -8.43 -13.25 0.76
N HIS A 31 -8.83 -14.07 -0.21
CA HIS A 31 -8.78 -15.54 -0.06
C HIS A 31 -7.47 -16.15 -0.59
N MET A 32 -6.64 -15.36 -1.29
CA MET A 32 -5.33 -15.83 -1.75
C MET A 32 -4.32 -15.71 -0.59
N GLY A 33 -3.84 -16.88 -0.12
CA GLY A 33 -2.90 -16.91 1.01
C GLY A 33 -3.52 -16.44 2.32
N ARG A 34 -4.74 -16.86 2.65
CA ARG A 34 -5.44 -16.43 3.85
C ARG A 34 -4.80 -16.94 5.14
N GLU A 35 -4.19 -18.13 5.10
CA GLU A 35 -3.54 -18.72 6.27
C GLU A 35 -2.19 -18.04 6.56
N HIS A 36 -1.87 -17.84 7.83
CA HIS A 36 -0.57 -17.35 8.25
C HIS A 36 0.52 -18.39 7.95
N VAL A 37 1.61 -17.98 7.30
CA VAL A 37 2.75 -18.83 6.94
C VAL A 37 3.90 -18.73 7.92
N GLY A 38 3.81 -17.88 8.93
CA GLY A 38 4.82 -17.67 9.96
C GLY A 38 4.54 -16.42 10.79
N THR A 39 5.48 -16.09 11.67
CA THR A 39 5.43 -14.91 12.54
C THR A 39 6.77 -14.15 12.50
N PRO A 40 6.86 -12.91 13.00
CA PRO A 40 8.13 -12.20 13.12
C PRO A 40 9.18 -12.94 13.95
N ALA A 41 8.76 -13.77 14.93
CA ALA A 41 9.67 -14.62 15.71
C ALA A 41 10.47 -15.61 14.85
N ASP A 42 9.90 -16.09 13.74
CA ASP A 42 10.59 -16.97 12.79
C ASP A 42 11.75 -16.28 12.05
N ARG A 43 11.82 -14.95 12.14
CA ARG A 43 12.91 -14.10 11.64
C ARG A 43 13.74 -13.48 12.75
N GLY A 44 13.52 -13.90 14.00
CA GLY A 44 14.28 -13.45 15.18
C GLY A 44 13.89 -12.06 15.67
N MET A 45 12.70 -11.56 15.30
CA MET A 45 12.20 -10.26 15.74
C MET A 45 11.25 -10.41 16.93
N ALA A 46 11.38 -9.53 17.93
CA ALA A 46 10.36 -9.35 18.94
C ALA A 46 9.08 -8.79 18.29
N TRP A 47 7.93 -9.21 18.78
CA TRP A 47 6.65 -8.76 18.25
C TRP A 47 5.51 -9.01 19.20
N GLU A 48 4.43 -8.31 19.02
CA GLU A 48 3.15 -8.55 19.67
C GLU A 48 2.00 -8.50 18.67
N GLN A 49 0.97 -9.29 18.92
CA GLN A 49 -0.28 -9.20 18.17
C GLN A 49 -1.09 -8.05 18.72
N VAL A 50 -1.68 -7.26 17.83
CA VAL A 50 -2.51 -6.11 18.14
C VAL A 50 -3.87 -6.31 17.48
N ASP A 51 -4.93 -6.15 18.25
CA ASP A 51 -6.30 -6.09 17.75
C ASP A 51 -6.70 -4.61 17.63
N LEU A 52 -6.93 -4.15 16.39
CA LEU A 52 -7.30 -2.76 16.10
C LEU A 52 -8.81 -2.63 15.93
N GLU A 53 -9.44 -1.76 16.71
CA GLU A 53 -10.86 -1.46 16.57
C GLU A 53 -11.08 -0.31 15.58
N THR A 54 -11.86 -0.56 14.53
CA THR A 54 -12.25 0.45 13.55
C THR A 54 -13.42 1.29 14.02
N GLU A 55 -13.63 2.47 13.41
CA GLU A 55 -14.75 3.38 13.76
C GLU A 55 -16.14 2.78 13.51
N ASP A 56 -16.24 1.74 12.68
CA ASP A 56 -17.46 0.98 12.38
C ASP A 56 -17.54 -0.37 13.12
N GLY A 57 -16.66 -0.57 14.13
CA GLY A 57 -16.76 -1.67 15.10
C GLY A 57 -16.23 -3.01 14.59
N LEU A 58 -15.34 -3.03 13.60
CA LEU A 58 -14.63 -4.24 13.19
C LEU A 58 -13.30 -4.36 13.91
N THR A 59 -12.89 -5.60 14.20
CA THR A 59 -11.57 -5.92 14.72
C THR A 59 -10.63 -6.31 13.58
N LEU A 60 -9.48 -5.64 13.48
CA LEU A 60 -8.43 -5.96 12.51
C LEU A 60 -7.25 -6.63 13.20
N ASP A 61 -6.69 -7.64 12.55
CA ASP A 61 -5.44 -8.30 12.96
C ASP A 61 -4.24 -7.45 12.55
N ALA A 62 -3.36 -7.16 13.47
CA ALA A 62 -2.16 -6.38 13.25
C ALA A 62 -0.99 -6.94 14.06
N TRP A 63 0.22 -6.64 13.61
CA TRP A 63 1.44 -6.93 14.34
C TRP A 63 2.21 -5.66 14.62
N TRP A 64 2.64 -5.51 15.88
CA TRP A 64 3.60 -4.51 16.30
C TRP A 64 4.96 -5.16 16.49
N ILE A 65 5.96 -4.69 15.77
CA ILE A 65 7.33 -5.20 15.81
C ILE A 65 8.25 -4.04 16.23
N PRO A 66 8.61 -3.92 17.53
CA PRO A 66 9.50 -2.87 17.96
C PRO A 66 10.92 -3.07 17.40
N ALA A 67 11.60 -1.97 17.10
CA ALA A 67 13.05 -1.98 16.87
C ALA A 67 13.78 -1.82 18.21
N ASP A 68 15.02 -2.35 18.31
CA ASP A 68 15.82 -2.27 19.53
C ASP A 68 16.19 -0.81 19.86
N GLU A 69 16.56 -0.03 18.84
CA GLU A 69 16.88 1.39 18.93
C GLU A 69 16.08 2.13 17.85
N PRO A 70 14.80 2.45 18.11
CA PRO A 70 13.93 3.02 17.11
C PRO A 70 14.28 4.48 16.81
N ARG A 71 14.46 4.82 15.54
CA ARG A 71 14.52 6.20 15.04
C ARG A 71 13.18 6.71 14.52
N GLY A 72 12.16 5.88 14.54
CA GLY A 72 10.80 6.16 14.11
C GLY A 72 9.99 4.89 13.99
N SER A 73 8.76 5.03 13.55
CA SER A 73 7.82 3.92 13.38
C SER A 73 7.25 3.90 11.96
N LEU A 74 7.12 2.71 11.40
CA LEU A 74 6.57 2.49 10.05
C LEU A 74 5.18 1.89 10.15
N LEU A 75 4.19 2.55 9.54
CA LEU A 75 2.86 2.01 9.33
C LEU A 75 2.80 1.38 7.95
N PHE A 76 2.66 0.04 7.90
CA PHE A 76 2.79 -0.73 6.68
C PHE A 76 1.43 -1.19 6.13
N PHE A 77 1.11 -0.74 4.93
CA PHE A 77 -0.04 -1.14 4.12
C PHE A 77 0.40 -2.08 3.00
N HIS A 78 -0.02 -3.35 3.08
CA HIS A 78 0.40 -4.38 2.12
C HIS A 78 -0.40 -4.35 0.80
N GLY A 79 0.06 -5.08 -0.21
CA GLY A 79 -0.63 -5.24 -1.49
C GLY A 79 -1.88 -6.12 -1.42
N ASN A 80 -2.58 -6.27 -2.55
CA ASN A 80 -3.93 -6.83 -2.66
C ASN A 80 -4.07 -8.35 -2.44
N ALA A 81 -2.99 -9.09 -2.22
CA ALA A 81 -3.02 -10.53 -2.00
C ALA A 81 -2.19 -10.95 -0.79
N GLY A 82 -2.50 -12.13 -0.23
CA GLY A 82 -1.85 -12.63 0.98
C GLY A 82 -2.33 -11.91 2.24
N ASN A 83 -1.51 -11.96 3.28
CA ASN A 83 -1.74 -11.34 4.57
C ASN A 83 -0.40 -10.86 5.18
N ILE A 84 -0.44 -10.32 6.38
CA ILE A 84 0.74 -9.79 7.08
C ILE A 84 1.89 -10.80 7.20
N SER A 85 1.61 -12.10 7.35
CA SER A 85 2.65 -13.14 7.48
C SER A 85 3.47 -13.37 6.20
N HIS A 86 2.96 -12.95 5.06
CA HIS A 86 3.69 -13.00 3.79
C HIS A 86 4.67 -11.81 3.62
N ARG A 87 4.75 -10.91 4.60
CA ARG A 87 5.55 -9.67 4.53
C ARG A 87 6.78 -9.70 5.45
N LEU A 88 7.09 -10.86 6.03
CA LEU A 88 8.17 -11.03 7.02
C LEU A 88 9.54 -10.52 6.55
N ASP A 89 9.87 -10.68 5.27
CA ASP A 89 11.15 -10.21 4.74
C ASP A 89 11.18 -8.68 4.63
N SER A 90 10.09 -8.04 4.18
CA SER A 90 9.97 -6.57 4.18
C SER A 90 9.95 -6.00 5.59
N ILE A 91 9.20 -6.61 6.53
CA ILE A 91 9.18 -6.20 7.94
C ILE A 91 10.61 -6.21 8.50
N ARG A 92 11.38 -7.29 8.24
CA ARG A 92 12.76 -7.41 8.70
C ARG A 92 13.67 -6.35 8.08
N GLN A 93 13.49 -5.99 6.81
CA GLN A 93 14.27 -4.91 6.18
C GLN A 93 14.03 -3.58 6.90
N PHE A 94 12.79 -3.19 7.10
CA PHE A 94 12.46 -1.94 7.80
C PHE A 94 12.91 -1.95 9.28
N ASN A 95 12.73 -3.08 9.97
CA ASN A 95 13.18 -3.20 11.35
C ASN A 95 14.71 -3.06 11.48
N ARG A 96 15.49 -3.62 10.52
CA ARG A 96 16.95 -3.41 10.44
C ARG A 96 17.34 -1.97 10.11
N LEU A 97 16.49 -1.22 9.44
CA LEU A 97 16.66 0.21 9.23
C LEU A 97 16.31 1.04 10.48
N GLY A 98 16.07 0.42 11.63
CA GLY A 98 15.75 1.10 12.90
C GLY A 98 14.32 1.62 12.96
N LEU A 99 13.40 1.05 12.21
CA LEU A 99 11.98 1.41 12.28
C LEU A 99 11.20 0.33 13.05
N SER A 100 10.47 0.73 14.08
CA SER A 100 9.42 -0.10 14.63
C SER A 100 8.31 -0.25 13.59
N VAL A 101 7.71 -1.42 13.43
CA VAL A 101 6.75 -1.66 12.33
C VAL A 101 5.38 -2.03 12.88
N LEU A 102 4.36 -1.26 12.53
CA LEU A 102 2.96 -1.69 12.64
C LEU A 102 2.49 -2.13 11.25
N ILE A 103 2.12 -3.39 11.10
CA ILE A 103 1.54 -3.92 9.87
C ILE A 103 0.15 -4.46 10.17
N ILE A 104 -0.81 -4.18 9.28
CA ILE A 104 -2.22 -4.57 9.46
C ILE A 104 -2.68 -5.49 8.33
N ASP A 105 -3.56 -6.42 8.65
CA ASP A 105 -4.44 -7.05 7.67
C ASP A 105 -5.70 -6.19 7.51
N TYR A 106 -5.98 -5.75 6.28
CA TYR A 106 -7.24 -5.02 6.02
C TYR A 106 -8.45 -5.88 6.34
N ARG A 107 -9.60 -5.24 6.54
CA ARG A 107 -10.87 -5.94 6.67
C ARG A 107 -11.06 -7.04 5.62
N GLY A 108 -11.39 -8.25 6.08
CA GLY A 108 -11.58 -9.44 5.25
C GLY A 108 -10.29 -10.17 4.85
N TYR A 109 -9.09 -9.60 5.09
CA TYR A 109 -7.81 -10.27 4.89
C TYR A 109 -7.35 -10.98 6.17
N GLY A 110 -6.54 -12.04 6.01
CA GLY A 110 -5.95 -12.79 7.11
C GLY A 110 -6.99 -13.16 8.16
N ARG A 111 -6.82 -12.62 9.38
CA ARG A 111 -7.73 -12.83 10.51
C ARG A 111 -8.67 -11.65 10.78
N SER A 112 -8.53 -10.55 10.03
CA SER A 112 -9.38 -9.38 10.17
C SER A 112 -10.82 -9.67 9.78
N GLU A 113 -11.75 -9.06 10.50
CA GLU A 113 -13.18 -9.16 10.26
C GLU A 113 -13.62 -8.39 8.99
N GLY A 114 -14.86 -8.57 8.58
CA GLY A 114 -15.51 -7.80 7.53
C GLY A 114 -15.21 -8.24 6.11
N SER A 115 -15.31 -7.29 5.18
CA SER A 115 -15.04 -7.48 3.76
C SER A 115 -14.40 -6.21 3.19
N PRO A 116 -13.44 -6.33 2.24
CA PRO A 116 -12.72 -5.17 1.72
C PRO A 116 -13.62 -4.28 0.86
N SER A 117 -13.37 -2.99 0.96
CA SER A 117 -13.92 -1.94 0.10
C SER A 117 -13.01 -0.71 0.21
N GLU A 118 -13.05 0.20 -0.74
CA GLU A 118 -12.22 1.42 -0.73
C GLU A 118 -12.47 2.26 0.54
N ALA A 119 -13.72 2.60 0.83
CA ALA A 119 -14.06 3.30 2.07
C ALA A 119 -13.70 2.49 3.33
N GLY A 120 -13.70 1.15 3.23
CA GLY A 120 -13.32 0.26 4.32
C GLY A 120 -11.84 0.32 4.62
N THR A 121 -10.98 0.18 3.60
CA THR A 121 -9.52 0.26 3.78
C THR A 121 -9.06 1.62 4.28
N ALA A 122 -9.76 2.70 3.90
CA ALA A 122 -9.54 4.04 4.46
C ALA A 122 -9.84 4.10 5.97
N ARG A 123 -10.90 3.42 6.44
CA ARG A 123 -11.21 3.31 7.89
C ARG A 123 -10.15 2.48 8.62
N ASP A 124 -9.70 1.38 8.01
CA ASP A 124 -8.65 0.52 8.55
C ASP A 124 -7.35 1.28 8.73
N ALA A 125 -6.97 2.10 7.73
CA ALA A 125 -5.79 2.95 7.80
C ALA A 125 -5.89 4.00 8.91
N ARG A 126 -7.05 4.63 9.09
CA ARG A 126 -7.27 5.58 10.19
C ARG A 126 -7.24 4.91 11.57
N ALA A 127 -7.77 3.69 11.69
CA ALA A 127 -7.70 2.95 12.94
C ALA A 127 -6.25 2.60 13.32
N SER A 128 -5.43 2.18 12.35
CA SER A 128 -4.02 1.87 12.58
C SER A 128 -3.17 3.12 12.89
N TRP A 129 -3.44 4.25 12.21
CA TRP A 129 -2.84 5.54 12.54
C TRP A 129 -3.16 5.96 13.98
N ARG A 130 -4.44 5.91 14.35
CA ARG A 130 -4.91 6.25 15.70
C ARG A 130 -4.22 5.39 16.77
N TRP A 131 -4.09 4.09 16.55
CA TRP A 131 -3.40 3.21 17.49
C TRP A 131 -1.93 3.61 17.68
N LEU A 132 -1.20 3.95 16.60
CA LEU A 132 0.19 4.43 16.72
C LEU A 132 0.29 5.70 17.55
N ILE A 133 -0.62 6.65 17.35
CA ILE A 133 -0.56 7.95 18.01
C ILE A 133 -1.08 7.88 19.46
N GLU A 134 -2.19 7.17 19.70
CA GLU A 134 -2.89 7.21 20.98
C GLU A 134 -2.46 6.07 21.93
N GLU A 135 -2.17 4.87 21.40
CA GLU A 135 -1.88 3.69 22.22
C GLU A 135 -0.36 3.40 22.28
N ALA A 136 0.33 3.48 21.16
CA ALA A 136 1.78 3.34 21.11
C ALA A 136 2.52 4.64 21.42
N GLU A 137 1.79 5.76 21.56
CA GLU A 137 2.29 7.10 21.91
C GLU A 137 3.43 7.58 20.98
N VAL A 138 3.41 7.16 19.70
CA VAL A 138 4.40 7.58 18.69
C VAL A 138 4.07 9.00 18.21
N PRO A 139 5.00 9.96 18.26
CA PRO A 139 4.79 11.27 17.66
C PRO A 139 4.51 11.17 16.16
N ALA A 140 3.55 11.95 15.65
CA ALA A 140 3.17 11.91 14.23
C ALA A 140 4.37 12.14 13.30
N GLU A 141 5.26 13.05 13.68
CA GLU A 141 6.50 13.42 12.98
C GLU A 141 7.59 12.33 13.01
N GLU A 142 7.37 11.22 13.72
CA GLU A 142 8.23 10.03 13.74
C GLU A 142 7.59 8.85 13.00
N VAL A 143 6.38 9.03 12.44
CA VAL A 143 5.69 7.97 11.68
C VAL A 143 6.00 8.06 10.20
N VAL A 144 6.49 6.97 9.62
CA VAL A 144 6.63 6.77 8.17
C VAL A 144 5.44 5.95 7.68
N LEU A 145 4.68 6.48 6.73
CA LEU A 145 3.62 5.74 6.05
C LEU A 145 4.24 4.98 4.88
N PHE A 146 4.13 3.66 4.88
CA PHE A 146 4.60 2.82 3.79
C PHE A 146 3.44 2.05 3.16
N GLY A 147 3.37 2.09 1.83
CA GLY A 147 2.39 1.28 1.10
C GLY A 147 2.97 0.64 -0.14
N ARG A 148 2.62 -0.63 -0.38
CA ARG A 148 3.02 -1.37 -1.60
C ARG A 148 1.80 -1.69 -2.45
N SER A 149 1.86 -1.38 -3.77
CA SER A 149 0.79 -1.71 -4.73
C SER A 149 -0.55 -1.09 -4.28
N LEU A 150 -1.59 -1.86 -4.00
CA LEU A 150 -2.84 -1.37 -3.40
C LEU A 150 -2.59 -0.55 -2.13
N GLY A 151 -1.67 -1.01 -1.28
CA GLY A 151 -1.30 -0.31 -0.05
C GLY A 151 -0.70 1.07 -0.28
N ALA A 152 -0.09 1.32 -1.45
CA ALA A 152 0.42 2.64 -1.80
C ALA A 152 -0.72 3.68 -1.92
N ALA A 153 -1.85 3.29 -2.53
CA ALA A 153 -3.03 4.15 -2.58
C ALA A 153 -3.63 4.39 -1.18
N VAL A 154 -3.67 3.35 -0.33
CA VAL A 154 -4.17 3.46 1.05
C VAL A 154 -3.28 4.38 1.89
N ALA A 155 -1.94 4.27 1.79
CA ALA A 155 -1.00 5.15 2.47
C ALA A 155 -1.13 6.60 2.01
N ALA A 156 -1.25 6.82 0.70
CA ALA A 156 -1.43 8.17 0.13
C ALA A 156 -2.78 8.79 0.53
N GLU A 157 -3.86 8.00 0.56
CA GLU A 157 -5.18 8.46 1.02
C GLU A 157 -5.14 8.86 2.49
N LEU A 158 -4.50 8.06 3.35
CA LEU A 158 -4.33 8.39 4.76
C LEU A 158 -3.56 9.70 4.91
N ALA A 159 -2.39 9.84 4.26
CA ALA A 159 -1.60 11.08 4.32
C ALA A 159 -2.40 12.31 3.87
N ALA A 160 -3.16 12.18 2.77
CA ALA A 160 -4.02 13.23 2.23
C ALA A 160 -5.21 13.60 3.13
N GLY A 161 -5.60 12.69 4.01
CA GLY A 161 -6.75 12.85 4.92
C GLY A 161 -6.40 13.29 6.34
N LEU A 162 -5.11 13.41 6.69
CA LEU A 162 -4.68 13.92 8.00
C LEU A 162 -5.05 15.40 8.17
N ALA A 163 -5.19 15.82 9.43
CA ALA A 163 -5.43 17.23 9.72
C ALA A 163 -4.26 18.11 9.19
N PRO A 164 -4.53 19.37 8.78
CA PRO A 164 -3.51 20.22 8.14
C PRO A 164 -2.26 20.50 8.99
N ASP A 165 -2.37 20.36 10.30
CA ASP A 165 -1.31 20.55 11.29
C ASP A 165 -0.65 19.23 11.73
N VAL A 166 -1.09 18.11 11.18
CA VAL A 166 -0.54 16.77 11.44
C VAL A 166 0.16 16.26 10.18
N SER A 167 1.46 15.98 10.29
CA SER A 167 2.25 15.46 9.18
C SER A 167 3.04 14.23 9.65
N PRO A 168 3.02 13.12 8.90
CA PRO A 168 3.97 12.03 9.14
C PRO A 168 5.39 12.51 8.79
N ALA A 169 6.41 11.80 9.32
CA ALA A 169 7.81 12.02 8.96
C ALA A 169 8.04 11.90 7.45
N ALA A 170 7.42 10.90 6.83
CA ALA A 170 7.52 10.64 5.40
C ALA A 170 6.40 9.71 4.90
N VAL A 171 6.26 9.68 3.58
CA VAL A 171 5.42 8.71 2.86
C VAL A 171 6.29 7.94 1.86
N ILE A 172 6.24 6.61 1.87
CA ILE A 172 6.97 5.74 0.93
C ILE A 172 5.94 4.92 0.16
N LEU A 173 5.91 5.09 -1.16
CA LEU A 173 4.99 4.38 -2.05
C LEU A 173 5.77 3.45 -2.98
N GLU A 174 5.65 2.14 -2.77
CA GLU A 174 6.31 1.14 -3.59
C GLU A 174 5.34 0.58 -4.64
N SER A 175 5.76 0.60 -5.89
CA SER A 175 4.97 0.18 -7.06
C SER A 175 3.56 0.78 -7.05
N PRO A 176 3.40 2.12 -6.89
CA PRO A 176 2.09 2.74 -6.90
C PRO A 176 1.49 2.74 -8.31
N PHE A 177 0.16 2.72 -8.38
CA PHE A 177 -0.58 3.04 -9.60
C PHE A 177 -1.24 4.41 -9.47
N ARG A 178 -1.57 5.04 -10.60
CA ARG A 178 -2.22 6.36 -10.63
C ARG A 178 -3.60 6.33 -9.99
N SER A 179 -4.44 5.43 -10.51
CA SER A 179 -5.77 5.12 -9.97
C SER A 179 -6.23 3.76 -10.49
N VAL A 180 -7.22 3.15 -9.86
CA VAL A 180 -7.81 1.89 -10.34
C VAL A 180 -8.36 2.02 -11.76
N PRO A 181 -9.09 3.10 -12.15
CA PRO A 181 -9.50 3.29 -13.53
C PRO A 181 -8.33 3.40 -14.52
N ALA A 182 -7.25 4.09 -14.16
CA ALA A 182 -6.07 4.26 -15.02
C ALA A 182 -5.32 2.94 -15.20
N LEU A 183 -5.09 2.19 -14.12
CA LEU A 183 -4.46 0.87 -14.18
C LEU A 183 -5.32 -0.12 -14.97
N GLY A 184 -6.61 -0.21 -14.64
CA GLY A 184 -7.53 -1.10 -15.32
C GLY A 184 -7.65 -0.81 -16.82
N GLN A 185 -7.63 0.46 -17.23
CA GLN A 185 -7.64 0.84 -18.65
C GLN A 185 -6.34 0.43 -19.36
N SER A 186 -5.20 0.45 -18.67
CA SER A 186 -3.92 -0.01 -19.24
C SER A 186 -3.85 -1.52 -19.40
N LEU A 187 -4.40 -2.27 -18.44
CA LEU A 187 -4.42 -3.74 -18.44
C LEU A 187 -5.51 -4.30 -19.38
N TYR A 188 -6.64 -3.61 -19.51
CA TYR A 188 -7.81 -4.04 -20.27
C TYR A 188 -8.25 -2.95 -21.27
N PRO A 189 -7.43 -2.61 -22.28
CA PRO A 189 -7.69 -1.48 -23.20
C PRO A 189 -8.96 -1.65 -24.02
N PHE A 190 -9.49 -2.87 -24.14
CA PHE A 190 -10.74 -3.18 -24.83
C PHE A 190 -12.00 -3.00 -23.97
N LEU A 191 -11.86 -2.75 -22.66
CA LEU A 191 -12.97 -2.44 -21.75
C LEU A 191 -13.03 -0.92 -21.51
N PRO A 192 -14.23 -0.33 -21.42
CA PRO A 192 -14.39 1.09 -21.09
C PRO A 192 -14.25 1.33 -19.57
N VAL A 193 -13.11 0.94 -18.98
CA VAL A 193 -12.86 0.88 -17.52
C VAL A 193 -13.15 2.22 -16.86
N ARG A 194 -12.76 3.34 -17.46
CA ARG A 194 -12.98 4.68 -16.91
C ARG A 194 -14.45 5.03 -16.62
N TRP A 195 -15.39 4.36 -17.29
CA TRP A 195 -16.82 4.56 -17.10
C TRP A 195 -17.47 3.47 -16.27
N LEU A 196 -16.77 2.36 -16.07
CA LEU A 196 -17.30 1.18 -15.38
C LEU A 196 -16.81 1.10 -13.94
N ALA A 197 -15.62 1.66 -13.63
CA ALA A 197 -15.01 1.53 -12.32
C ALA A 197 -15.85 2.25 -11.25
N ASN A 198 -16.15 1.52 -10.15
CA ASN A 198 -16.77 2.04 -8.95
C ASN A 198 -15.73 2.23 -7.83
N LEU A 199 -14.48 1.79 -8.08
CA LEU A 199 -13.33 1.96 -7.21
C LEU A 199 -12.40 2.99 -7.86
N ASP A 200 -11.86 3.89 -7.08
CA ASP A 200 -11.04 4.97 -7.58
C ASP A 200 -9.58 4.82 -7.15
N TYR A 201 -9.30 4.79 -5.83
CA TYR A 201 -7.94 4.76 -5.30
C TYR A 201 -7.02 5.72 -6.06
N ASP A 202 -7.42 6.99 -6.13
CA ASP A 202 -6.74 8.02 -6.94
C ASP A 202 -5.45 8.49 -6.26
N THR A 203 -4.42 7.64 -6.32
CA THR A 203 -3.10 7.91 -5.73
C THR A 203 -2.50 9.21 -6.28
N GLU A 204 -2.66 9.45 -7.60
CA GLU A 204 -2.17 10.67 -8.27
C GLU A 204 -2.80 11.94 -7.68
N ALA A 205 -4.09 11.92 -7.37
CA ALA A 205 -4.76 13.03 -6.71
C ALA A 205 -4.41 13.12 -5.22
N TYR A 206 -4.23 12.01 -4.53
CA TYR A 206 -3.89 12.01 -3.10
C TYR A 206 -2.52 12.62 -2.83
N VAL A 207 -1.49 12.31 -3.64
CA VAL A 207 -0.13 12.85 -3.44
C VAL A 207 -0.03 14.37 -3.63
N THR A 208 -1.03 15.01 -4.22
CA THR A 208 -1.08 16.48 -4.33
C THR A 208 -1.58 17.19 -3.07
N ARG A 209 -2.08 16.45 -2.07
CA ARG A 209 -2.80 16.99 -0.92
C ARG A 209 -2.00 17.01 0.38
N PHE A 210 -0.78 16.47 0.38
CA PHE A 210 0.13 16.51 1.52
C PHE A 210 1.49 17.04 1.11
N THR A 211 2.28 17.46 2.09
CA THR A 211 3.62 18.05 1.89
C THR A 211 4.70 17.28 2.65
N ALA A 212 4.35 16.16 3.29
CA ALA A 212 5.34 15.26 3.88
C ALA A 212 6.32 14.78 2.79
N PRO A 213 7.61 14.59 3.11
CA PRO A 213 8.57 14.02 2.18
C PRO A 213 8.07 12.73 1.55
N LEU A 214 8.17 12.60 0.22
CA LEU A 214 7.67 11.44 -0.53
C LEU A 214 8.81 10.69 -1.20
N LEU A 215 8.88 9.38 -0.97
CA LEU A 215 9.69 8.46 -1.77
C LEU A 215 8.77 7.57 -2.61
N VAL A 216 8.96 7.59 -3.93
CA VAL A 216 8.34 6.61 -4.84
C VAL A 216 9.40 5.59 -5.23
N ILE A 217 9.12 4.30 -4.96
CA ILE A 217 9.97 3.17 -5.33
C ILE A 217 9.29 2.40 -6.45
N HIS A 218 9.94 2.19 -7.60
CA HIS A 218 9.33 1.44 -8.69
C HIS A 218 10.37 0.74 -9.57
N SER A 219 10.06 -0.50 -9.96
CA SER A 219 10.89 -1.25 -10.91
C SER A 219 10.50 -0.94 -12.36
N ARG A 220 11.52 -0.79 -13.23
CA ARG A 220 11.26 -0.73 -14.68
C ARG A 220 10.81 -2.07 -15.27
N GLU A 221 11.02 -3.15 -14.54
CA GLU A 221 10.70 -4.52 -14.92
C GLU A 221 9.39 -5.02 -14.28
N ASP A 222 8.63 -4.12 -13.61
CA ASP A 222 7.35 -4.44 -12.99
C ASP A 222 6.35 -4.91 -14.06
N GLU A 223 5.99 -6.19 -13.99
CA GLU A 223 5.11 -6.86 -14.96
C GLU A 223 3.62 -6.70 -14.64
N ILE A 224 3.29 -6.14 -13.48
CA ILE A 224 1.90 -5.93 -13.02
C ILE A 224 1.49 -4.47 -13.15
N ILE A 225 2.30 -3.56 -12.59
CA ILE A 225 2.03 -2.12 -12.65
C ILE A 225 3.12 -1.45 -13.48
N PRO A 226 2.80 -0.99 -14.70
CA PRO A 226 3.79 -0.35 -15.56
C PRO A 226 4.50 0.81 -14.85
N PHE A 227 5.83 0.93 -15.02
CA PHE A 227 6.67 1.97 -14.42
C PHE A 227 6.10 3.38 -14.61
N SER A 228 5.48 3.66 -15.77
CA SER A 228 4.84 4.95 -16.07
C SER A 228 3.69 5.32 -15.12
N GLN A 229 3.11 4.37 -14.40
CA GLN A 229 2.10 4.65 -13.37
C GLN A 229 2.75 5.31 -12.14
N GLY A 230 3.87 4.73 -11.65
CA GLY A 230 4.63 5.31 -10.55
C GLY A 230 5.32 6.61 -10.91
N GLU A 231 5.83 6.73 -12.13
CA GLU A 231 6.42 7.97 -12.67
C GLU A 231 5.38 9.12 -12.65
N ALA A 232 4.14 8.86 -13.08
CA ALA A 232 3.07 9.85 -13.03
C ALA A 232 2.68 10.26 -11.61
N VAL A 233 2.63 9.32 -10.65
CA VAL A 233 2.40 9.61 -9.24
C VAL A 233 3.52 10.49 -8.68
N PHE A 234 4.78 10.16 -8.99
CA PHE A 234 5.94 10.96 -8.61
C PHE A 234 5.88 12.39 -9.17
N GLU A 235 5.57 12.53 -10.47
CA GLU A 235 5.48 13.84 -11.11
C GLU A 235 4.39 14.72 -10.49
N ALA A 236 3.24 14.14 -10.14
CA ALA A 236 2.12 14.87 -9.56
C ALA A 236 2.38 15.37 -8.13
N ALA A 237 3.26 14.71 -7.37
CA ALA A 237 3.52 15.02 -5.98
C ALA A 237 4.26 16.35 -5.80
N SER A 238 4.02 17.00 -4.65
CA SER A 238 4.76 18.20 -4.22
C SER A 238 6.18 17.85 -3.74
N GLU A 239 7.08 18.82 -3.75
CA GLU A 239 8.39 18.72 -3.09
C GLU A 239 8.23 18.79 -1.54
N PRO A 240 9.13 18.15 -0.76
CA PRO A 240 10.29 17.36 -1.20
C PRO A 240 9.89 15.93 -1.61
N LYS A 241 10.45 15.46 -2.71
CA LYS A 241 10.18 14.10 -3.22
C LYS A 241 11.41 13.47 -3.88
N GLU A 242 11.48 12.17 -3.84
CA GLU A 242 12.54 11.37 -4.45
C GLU A 242 11.98 10.14 -5.16
N MET A 243 12.67 9.65 -6.19
CA MET A 243 12.31 8.44 -6.90
C MET A 243 13.46 7.45 -6.88
N LEU A 244 13.24 6.30 -6.24
CA LEU A 244 14.17 5.18 -6.24
C LEU A 244 13.75 4.17 -7.32
N VAL A 245 14.53 4.12 -8.39
CA VAL A 245 14.32 3.15 -9.46
C VAL A 245 15.01 1.85 -9.11
N ILE A 246 14.25 0.77 -9.04
CA ILE A 246 14.75 -0.56 -8.71
C ILE A 246 14.63 -1.51 -9.92
N ARG A 247 15.17 -2.73 -9.79
CA ARG A 247 15.07 -3.83 -10.75
C ARG A 247 14.21 -4.96 -10.18
N GLY A 248 13.90 -5.98 -11.00
CA GLY A 248 13.13 -7.15 -10.63
C GLY A 248 11.62 -6.95 -10.75
N GLY A 249 10.87 -8.03 -10.54
CA GLY A 249 9.42 -8.05 -10.72
C GLY A 249 8.66 -7.35 -9.60
N HIS A 250 7.35 -7.18 -9.80
CA HIS A 250 6.44 -6.51 -8.87
C HIS A 250 6.54 -7.03 -7.42
N ASN A 251 6.66 -8.34 -7.25
CA ASN A 251 6.67 -8.98 -5.93
C ASN A 251 8.07 -9.27 -5.38
N THR A 252 9.13 -9.14 -6.18
CA THR A 252 10.49 -9.51 -5.79
C THR A 252 11.48 -8.36 -5.85
N GLY A 253 11.12 -7.24 -6.49
CA GLY A 253 12.00 -6.11 -6.74
C GLY A 253 12.72 -5.60 -5.49
N PHE A 254 12.05 -5.57 -4.36
CA PHE A 254 12.62 -5.15 -3.07
C PHE A 254 13.73 -6.10 -2.54
N LEU A 255 13.73 -7.37 -2.96
CA LEU A 255 14.81 -8.33 -2.66
C LEU A 255 15.87 -8.35 -3.76
N ASP A 256 15.43 -8.31 -5.03
CA ASP A 256 16.33 -8.38 -6.19
C ASP A 256 17.23 -7.14 -6.31
N SER A 257 16.82 -6.03 -5.67
CA SER A 257 17.54 -4.76 -5.66
C SER A 257 18.33 -4.49 -4.38
N GLU A 258 18.55 -5.49 -3.54
CA GLU A 258 19.46 -5.31 -2.41
C GLU A 258 20.94 -5.26 -2.89
N PRO A 259 21.82 -4.40 -2.31
CA PRO A 259 21.53 -3.50 -1.16
C PRO A 259 20.91 -2.15 -1.55
N GLU A 260 20.83 -1.82 -2.85
CA GLU A 260 20.41 -0.51 -3.34
C GLU A 260 19.02 -0.08 -2.85
N TYR A 261 18.13 -1.05 -2.59
CA TYR A 261 16.81 -0.81 -2.02
C TYR A 261 16.89 -0.28 -0.59
N SER A 262 17.62 -0.98 0.28
CA SER A 262 17.79 -0.57 1.68
C SER A 262 18.62 0.70 1.80
N ASP A 263 19.69 0.86 1.01
CA ASP A 263 20.55 2.04 1.03
C ASP A 263 19.79 3.30 0.55
N GLY A 264 18.95 3.18 -0.47
CA GLY A 264 18.12 4.28 -0.95
C GLY A 264 17.06 4.72 0.06
N ILE A 265 16.40 3.78 0.74
CA ILE A 265 15.47 4.11 1.82
C ILE A 265 16.21 4.75 3.00
N GLU A 266 17.39 4.23 3.38
CA GLU A 266 18.22 4.79 4.45
C GLU A 266 18.56 6.25 4.17
N ALA A 267 19.08 6.55 2.97
CA ALA A 267 19.44 7.91 2.55
C ALA A 267 18.21 8.84 2.62
N PHE A 268 17.07 8.40 2.08
CA PHE A 268 15.82 9.18 2.12
C PHE A 268 15.36 9.49 3.57
N LEU A 269 15.41 8.50 4.47
CA LEU A 269 15.02 8.67 5.86
C LEU A 269 15.92 9.68 6.57
N GLU A 270 17.22 9.68 6.31
CA GLU A 270 18.19 10.60 6.92
C GLU A 270 18.15 12.01 6.34
N GLU A 271 18.06 12.13 5.00
CA GLU A 271 18.22 13.39 4.30
C GLU A 271 16.92 14.20 4.21
N LEU A 272 15.79 13.53 3.97
CA LEU A 272 14.51 14.18 3.73
C LEU A 272 13.51 14.01 4.87
N ALA A 273 13.44 12.83 5.49
CA ALA A 273 12.52 12.59 6.61
C ALA A 273 13.09 13.05 7.97
N GLY A 274 14.38 13.34 8.07
CA GLY A 274 15.04 13.79 9.30
C GLY A 274 15.21 12.70 10.36
N LEU A 275 14.95 11.46 10.02
CA LEU A 275 15.07 10.31 10.91
C LEU A 275 16.51 9.75 10.83
N ARG A 276 17.39 10.21 11.71
CA ARG A 276 18.80 9.78 11.76
C ARG A 276 18.99 8.69 12.79
N ARG A 277 20.00 7.84 12.55
CA ARG A 277 20.53 6.96 13.59
C ARG A 277 21.49 7.73 14.49
N ASP A 278 21.39 7.52 15.80
CA ASP A 278 22.33 8.06 16.79
C ASP A 278 23.69 7.37 16.72
#